data_a292a3d5ca464250941373fb9fb456b7
#
_entry.id   a292a3d5ca464250941373fb9fb456b7
#
_cell.length_a   1.000
_cell.length_b   1.000
_cell.length_c   1.000
_cell.angle_alpha   90.00
_cell.angle_beta   90.00
_cell.angle_gamma   90.00
#
_symmetry.space_group_name_H-M   'P 1'
#
loop_
_entity.id
_entity.type
_entity.pdbx_description
1 polymer ?
#
loop_
_entity_poly.entity_id
_entity_poly.type
_entity_poly.pdbx_seq_one_letter_code
_entity_poly.pdbx_strand_id
1 'polypeptide(L)'
;MTPKQYAYYSLNNLKEYKCLASLYGKESAWNHNAYNASSRAVGIPQGKSIWLLTATPIQQTEWGLRYIKHRYSTPCKAYDHWKAKGWH
;
A
#
# COMPACT_ATOMS: atom_id res chain seq x y z
N MET A 1 -7.79 -6.55 -14.20
CA MET A 1 -8.10 -5.44 -13.27
C MET A 1 -6.79 -4.82 -12.79
N THR A 2 -6.79 -3.52 -12.57
CA THR A 2 -5.61 -2.82 -12.06
C THR A 2 -5.50 -2.98 -10.55
N PRO A 3 -4.29 -2.73 -9.97
CA PRO A 3 -4.16 -2.71 -8.51
C PRO A 3 -5.12 -1.75 -7.82
N LYS A 4 -5.34 -0.56 -8.40
CA LYS A 4 -6.30 0.40 -7.83
C LYS A 4 -7.72 -0.14 -7.85
N GLN A 5 -8.13 -0.76 -8.96
CA GLN A 5 -9.47 -1.38 -9.06
C GLN A 5 -9.62 -2.50 -8.03
N TYR A 6 -8.61 -3.34 -7.88
CA TYR A 6 -8.62 -4.40 -6.89
C TYR A 6 -8.82 -3.84 -5.48
N ALA A 7 -8.06 -2.79 -5.14
CA ALA A 7 -8.18 -2.14 -3.84
C ALA A 7 -9.57 -1.53 -3.63
N TYR A 8 -10.09 -0.88 -4.66
CA TYR A 8 -11.42 -0.26 -4.60
C TYR A 8 -12.49 -1.29 -4.25
N TYR A 9 -12.50 -2.42 -4.98
CA TYR A 9 -13.49 -3.45 -4.74
C TYR A 9 -13.27 -4.19 -3.42
N SER A 10 -12.00 -4.41 -3.05
CA SER A 10 -11.68 -5.10 -1.79
C SER A 10 -12.11 -4.32 -0.57
N LEU A 11 -11.92 -3.00 -0.58
CA LEU A 11 -12.27 -2.15 0.55
C LEU A 11 -13.78 -1.92 0.65
N ASN A 12 -14.47 -1.85 -0.49
CA ASN A 12 -15.90 -1.58 -0.54
C ASN A 12 -16.30 -0.36 0.30
N ASN A 13 -15.47 0.68 0.26
CA ASN A 13 -15.63 1.89 1.04
C ASN A 13 -14.85 3.01 0.36
N LEU A 14 -15.55 3.96 -0.24
CA LEU A 14 -14.92 5.00 -1.05
C LEU A 14 -13.97 5.87 -0.23
N LYS A 15 -14.35 6.21 1.00
CA LYS A 15 -13.49 7.04 1.88
C LYS A 15 -12.17 6.33 2.17
N GLU A 16 -12.24 5.06 2.53
CA GLU A 16 -11.04 4.27 2.83
C GLU A 16 -10.20 4.04 1.58
N TYR A 17 -10.84 3.84 0.42
CA TYR A 17 -10.11 3.72 -0.84
C TYR A 17 -9.35 5.01 -1.16
N LYS A 18 -9.97 6.17 -0.98
CA LYS A 18 -9.30 7.45 -1.24
C LYS A 18 -8.07 7.63 -0.36
N CYS A 19 -8.15 7.23 0.90
CA CYS A 19 -7.00 7.25 1.80
C CYS A 19 -5.89 6.32 1.31
N LEU A 20 -6.24 5.11 0.89
CA LEU A 20 -5.27 4.16 0.37
C LEU A 20 -4.64 4.67 -0.92
N ALA A 21 -5.44 5.20 -1.83
CA ALA A 21 -4.95 5.72 -3.10
C ALA A 21 -3.95 6.85 -2.88
N SER A 22 -4.21 7.72 -1.91
CA SER A 22 -3.29 8.81 -1.55
C SER A 22 -2.02 8.26 -0.91
N LEU A 23 -2.14 7.33 0.02
CA LEU A 23 -1.00 6.73 0.72
C LEU A 23 -0.05 6.06 -0.27
N TYR A 24 -0.57 5.16 -1.11
CA TYR A 24 0.27 4.44 -2.06
C TYR A 24 0.69 5.29 -3.24
N GLY A 25 -0.05 6.36 -3.53
CA GLY A 25 0.41 7.38 -4.46
C GLY A 25 1.68 8.05 -3.96
N LYS A 26 1.76 8.35 -2.67
CA LYS A 26 2.95 8.96 -2.04
C LYS A 26 4.08 7.96 -1.86
N GLU A 27 3.76 6.71 -1.48
CA GLU A 27 4.78 5.71 -1.20
C GLU A 27 5.51 5.24 -2.46
N SER A 28 4.78 4.97 -3.54
CA SER A 28 5.35 4.32 -4.72
C SER A 28 4.80 4.84 -6.03
N ALA A 29 3.88 5.80 -6.01
CA ALA A 29 3.09 6.20 -7.18
C ALA A 29 2.38 4.98 -7.80
N TRP A 30 1.97 4.02 -6.97
CA TRP A 30 1.36 2.75 -7.39
C TRP A 30 2.24 1.94 -8.34
N ASN A 31 3.54 2.16 -8.32
CA ASN A 31 4.49 1.46 -9.19
C ASN A 31 4.95 0.16 -8.53
N HIS A 32 4.57 -0.97 -9.11
CA HIS A 32 4.91 -2.28 -8.54
C HIS A 32 6.42 -2.58 -8.62
N ASN A 33 7.16 -1.85 -9.43
CA ASN A 33 8.62 -1.98 -9.54
C ASN A 33 9.37 -1.03 -8.62
N ALA A 34 8.67 -0.23 -7.83
CA ALA A 34 9.33 0.71 -6.93
C ALA A 34 10.17 -0.05 -5.90
N TYR A 35 11.42 0.35 -5.74
CA TYR A 35 12.33 -0.27 -4.78
C TYR A 35 13.24 0.80 -4.19
N ASN A 36 13.32 0.84 -2.86
CA ASN A 36 14.21 1.75 -2.15
C ASN A 36 15.35 0.93 -1.53
N ALA A 37 16.55 1.04 -2.12
CA ALA A 37 17.70 0.22 -1.71
C ALA A 37 18.14 0.51 -0.28
N SER A 38 18.01 1.75 0.19
CA SER A 38 18.45 2.10 1.55
C SER A 38 17.52 1.57 2.63
N SER A 39 16.20 1.58 2.40
CA SER A 39 15.23 1.06 3.37
C SER A 39 14.80 -0.38 3.07
N ARG A 40 15.13 -0.89 1.87
CA ARG A 40 14.68 -2.19 1.34
C ARG A 40 13.16 -2.27 1.18
N ALA A 41 12.50 -1.13 1.03
CA ALA A 41 11.08 -1.07 0.78
C ALA A 41 10.77 -1.47 -0.65
N VAL A 42 9.75 -2.30 -0.85
CA VAL A 42 9.46 -2.94 -2.13
C VAL A 42 8.02 -2.72 -2.57
N GLY A 43 7.86 -2.34 -3.84
CA GLY A 43 6.59 -2.40 -4.56
C GLY A 43 5.59 -1.33 -4.17
N ILE A 44 4.34 -1.56 -4.56
CA ILE A 44 3.24 -0.62 -4.33
C ILE A 44 3.13 -0.22 -2.86
N PRO A 45 3.14 -1.18 -1.89
CA PRO A 45 3.01 -0.82 -0.48
C PRO A 45 4.30 -0.36 0.17
N GLN A 46 5.42 -0.43 -0.53
CA GLN A 46 6.74 -0.16 0.05
C GLN A 46 6.96 -0.97 1.33
N GLY A 47 6.63 -2.25 1.23
CA GLY A 47 6.80 -3.18 2.35
C GLY A 47 8.22 -3.73 2.42
N LYS A 48 8.60 -4.18 3.61
CA LYS A 48 9.95 -4.70 3.85
C LYS A 48 10.00 -6.22 3.78
N SER A 49 9.14 -6.83 2.99
CA SER A 49 9.13 -8.27 2.77
C SER A 49 9.78 -8.60 1.42
N ILE A 50 10.75 -9.49 1.44
CA ILE A 50 11.43 -9.93 0.23
C ILE A 50 10.47 -10.64 -0.73
N TRP A 51 9.40 -11.24 -0.22
CA TRP A 51 8.36 -11.88 -1.03
C TRP A 51 7.76 -10.93 -2.05
N LEU A 52 7.67 -9.63 -1.71
CA LEU A 52 7.11 -8.62 -2.61
C LEU A 52 7.89 -8.46 -3.91
N LEU A 53 9.17 -8.83 -3.92
CA LEU A 53 9.99 -8.75 -5.14
C LEU A 53 9.47 -9.66 -6.27
N THR A 54 8.83 -10.77 -5.92
CA THR A 54 8.31 -11.73 -6.89
C THR A 54 6.79 -11.72 -6.97
N ALA A 55 6.13 -10.91 -6.16
CA ALA A 55 4.67 -10.83 -6.15
C ALA A 55 4.15 -10.04 -7.35
N THR A 56 2.97 -10.41 -7.85
CA THR A 56 2.28 -9.64 -8.88
C THR A 56 1.80 -8.31 -8.31
N PRO A 57 1.49 -7.30 -9.15
CA PRO A 57 0.94 -6.04 -8.65
C PRO A 57 -0.31 -6.22 -7.78
N ILE A 58 -1.20 -7.13 -8.16
CA ILE A 58 -2.40 -7.43 -7.36
C ILE A 58 -2.01 -8.07 -6.02
N GLN A 59 -1.06 -9.01 -6.03
CA GLN A 59 -0.58 -9.64 -4.79
C GLN A 59 0.10 -8.63 -3.86
N GLN A 60 0.85 -7.69 -4.42
CA GLN A 60 1.44 -6.60 -3.62
C GLN A 60 0.37 -5.76 -2.95
N THR A 61 -0.70 -5.44 -3.69
CA THR A 61 -1.82 -4.66 -3.17
C THR A 61 -2.53 -5.41 -2.05
N GLU A 62 -2.79 -6.71 -2.24
CA GLU A 62 -3.39 -7.53 -1.20
C GLU A 62 -2.52 -7.58 0.05
N TRP A 63 -1.22 -7.75 -0.13
CA TRP A 63 -0.27 -7.74 0.99
C TRP A 63 -0.37 -6.42 1.78
N GLY A 64 -0.42 -5.31 1.05
CA GLY A 64 -0.53 -3.99 1.66
C GLY A 64 -1.83 -3.79 2.43
N LEU A 65 -2.95 -4.27 1.88
CA LEU A 65 -4.24 -4.20 2.56
C LEU A 65 -4.23 -5.00 3.86
N ARG A 66 -3.63 -6.20 3.85
CA ARG A 66 -3.49 -7.02 5.07
C ARG A 66 -2.58 -6.35 6.08
N TYR A 67 -1.47 -5.80 5.65
CA TYR A 67 -0.53 -5.09 6.50
C TYR A 67 -1.21 -3.92 7.21
N ILE A 68 -1.95 -3.11 6.46
CA ILE A 68 -2.68 -1.96 7.01
C ILE A 68 -3.72 -2.42 8.02
N LYS A 69 -4.50 -3.45 7.68
CA LYS A 69 -5.54 -3.97 8.57
C LYS A 69 -4.94 -4.44 9.89
N HIS A 70 -3.81 -5.14 9.82
CA HIS A 70 -3.15 -5.68 11.00
C HIS A 70 -2.54 -4.57 11.87
N ARG A 71 -1.89 -3.58 11.23
CA ARG A 71 -1.13 -2.57 11.97
C ARG A 71 -1.93 -1.32 12.32
N TYR A 72 -2.80 -0.88 11.42
CA TYR A 72 -3.51 0.41 11.57
C TYR A 72 -5.02 0.27 11.62
N SER A 73 -5.55 -0.89 11.35
CA SER A 73 -6.99 -1.15 11.25
C SER A 73 -7.58 -0.67 9.92
N THR A 74 -7.37 0.59 9.51
CA THR A 74 -7.96 1.13 8.28
C THR A 74 -6.93 1.91 7.46
N PRO A 75 -7.14 2.02 6.13
CA PRO A 75 -6.29 2.84 5.28
C PRO A 75 -6.22 4.31 5.70
N CYS A 76 -7.34 4.89 6.16
CA CYS A 76 -7.31 6.29 6.60
C CYS A 76 -6.45 6.48 7.84
N LYS A 77 -6.46 5.52 8.76
CA LYS A 77 -5.58 5.57 9.94
C LYS A 77 -4.12 5.41 9.52
N ALA A 78 -3.84 4.54 8.56
CA ALA A 78 -2.48 4.39 8.02
C ALA A 78 -2.01 5.67 7.36
N TYR A 79 -2.87 6.32 6.58
CA TYR A 79 -2.54 7.57 5.90
C TYR A 79 -2.31 8.70 6.90
N ASP A 80 -3.12 8.78 7.96
CA ASP A 80 -2.91 9.75 9.03
C ASP A 80 -1.54 9.56 9.68
N HIS A 81 -1.16 8.31 9.94
CA HIS A 81 0.16 7.99 10.49
C HIS A 81 1.27 8.43 9.54
N TRP A 82 1.10 8.16 8.24
CA TRP A 82 2.07 8.54 7.23
C TRP A 82 2.23 10.07 7.15
N LYS A 83 1.11 10.81 7.20
CA LYS A 83 1.17 12.28 7.19
C LYS A 83 1.92 12.83 8.39
N ALA A 84 1.82 12.17 9.54
CA ALA A 84 2.48 12.60 10.77
C ALA A 84 3.95 12.19 10.82
N LYS A 85 4.29 10.99 10.30
CA LYS A 85 5.61 10.38 10.50
C LYS A 85 6.44 10.23 9.21
N GLY A 86 5.80 10.26 8.03
CA GLY A 86 6.48 10.07 6.76
C GLY A 86 6.69 8.61 6.37
N TRP A 87 6.10 7.65 7.10
CA TRP A 87 6.16 6.21 6.80
C TRP A 87 4.93 5.49 7.35
N HIS A 88 4.74 4.28 6.89
CA HIS A 88 3.64 3.46 7.41
C HIS A 88 4.02 2.01 7.67
#